data_ea5423107a326af79c8d9fc7306ab20c
#
_entry.id   ea5423107a326af79c8d9fc7306ab20c
#
_cell.length_a   1.000
_cell.length_b   1.000
_cell.length_c   1.000
_cell.angle_alpha   90.00
_cell.angle_beta   90.00
_cell.angle_gamma   90.00
#
_symmetry.space_group_name_H-M   'P 1'
#
loop_
_entity.id
_entity.type
_entity.pdbx_description
1 polymer ?
#
loop_
_entity_poly.entity_id
_entity_poly.type
_entity_poly.pdbx_seq_one_letter_code
_entity_poly.pdbx_strand_id
1 'polypeptide(L)'
;MTNPLTSLMTMLLKRLRYIIALLGSMTILLVLYIQNSAVFFLTCKRAQRASHICLEDRGNSIWFSERYKPTVPLLLNSTNSELHANIFSWWNELQDVPNVANYTEVVNQLFSLFPDEEHYSDAGPDRCRTCAVMGNSGNLLGSNYGQLIDSYDFVIRINKGPTENYEMDVGSKTTHRILYPESAVDLNDNTHLVLLPFKVLDMQWLISAFTTKKITQ
;
A
#
# COMPACT_ATOMS: atom_id res chain seq x y z
N MET A 1 -27.55 -71.29 -7.71
CA MET A 1 -26.39 -70.92 -8.51
C MET A 1 -26.68 -69.57 -9.14
N THR A 2 -26.06 -68.51 -8.62
CA THR A 2 -26.25 -67.19 -9.19
C THR A 2 -25.42 -67.06 -10.46
N ASN A 3 -26.03 -66.64 -11.54
CA ASN A 3 -25.43 -66.52 -12.86
C ASN A 3 -24.23 -65.55 -12.79
N PRO A 4 -23.00 -65.91 -13.18
CA PRO A 4 -21.81 -65.05 -13.06
C PRO A 4 -21.97 -63.71 -13.81
N LEU A 5 -22.82 -63.62 -14.84
CA LEU A 5 -23.12 -62.38 -15.56
C LEU A 5 -23.90 -61.41 -14.71
N THR A 6 -24.85 -61.85 -13.88
CA THR A 6 -25.63 -60.98 -12.99
C THR A 6 -24.79 -60.41 -11.86
N SER A 7 -23.80 -61.19 -11.35
CA SER A 7 -22.85 -60.70 -10.35
C SER A 7 -21.91 -59.61 -10.88
N LEU A 8 -21.42 -59.79 -12.12
CA LEU A 8 -20.53 -58.82 -12.79
C LEU A 8 -21.30 -57.51 -13.08
N MET A 9 -22.55 -57.61 -13.56
CA MET A 9 -23.38 -56.47 -13.85
C MET A 9 -23.74 -55.65 -12.60
N THR A 10 -24.00 -56.30 -11.47
CA THR A 10 -24.25 -55.62 -10.19
C THR A 10 -23.01 -54.95 -9.65
N MET A 11 -21.81 -55.49 -9.84
CA MET A 11 -20.56 -54.81 -9.49
C MET A 11 -20.27 -53.58 -10.34
N LEU A 12 -20.51 -53.68 -11.66
CA LEU A 12 -20.35 -52.54 -12.58
C LEU A 12 -21.33 -51.39 -12.23
N LEU A 13 -22.59 -51.73 -11.95
CA LEU A 13 -23.59 -50.76 -11.54
C LEU A 13 -23.24 -50.08 -10.20
N LYS A 14 -22.68 -50.81 -9.24
CA LYS A 14 -22.18 -50.24 -8.00
C LYS A 14 -21.01 -49.28 -8.26
N ARG A 15 -20.03 -49.66 -9.06
CA ARG A 15 -18.91 -48.78 -9.42
C ARG A 15 -19.36 -47.52 -10.15
N LEU A 16 -20.30 -47.66 -11.08
CA LEU A 16 -20.88 -46.49 -11.78
C LEU A 16 -21.57 -45.53 -10.81
N ARG A 17 -22.33 -46.03 -9.85
CA ARG A 17 -22.98 -45.20 -8.80
C ARG A 17 -21.95 -44.47 -7.95
N TYR A 18 -20.84 -45.10 -7.58
CA TYR A 18 -19.74 -44.44 -6.82
C TYR A 18 -19.06 -43.35 -7.66
N ILE A 19 -18.83 -43.58 -8.96
CA ILE A 19 -18.22 -42.59 -9.85
C ILE A 19 -19.16 -41.38 -10.00
N ILE A 20 -20.47 -41.61 -10.19
CA ILE A 20 -21.47 -40.52 -10.28
C ILE A 20 -21.54 -39.73 -8.97
N ALA A 21 -21.50 -40.39 -7.82
CA ALA A 21 -21.49 -39.74 -6.52
C ALA A 21 -20.23 -38.92 -6.30
N LEU A 22 -19.06 -39.39 -6.70
CA LEU A 22 -17.79 -38.67 -6.65
C LEU A 22 -17.80 -37.45 -7.58
N LEU A 23 -18.24 -37.58 -8.80
CA LEU A 23 -18.37 -36.47 -9.74
C LEU A 23 -19.36 -35.42 -9.23
N GLY A 24 -20.49 -35.85 -8.66
CA GLY A 24 -21.46 -34.96 -8.04
C GLY A 24 -20.90 -34.19 -6.83
N SER A 25 -20.13 -34.85 -5.99
CA SER A 25 -19.47 -34.18 -4.84
C SER A 25 -18.41 -33.19 -5.29
N MET A 26 -17.61 -33.52 -6.32
CA MET A 26 -16.62 -32.61 -6.89
C MET A 26 -17.26 -31.37 -7.51
N THR A 27 -18.38 -31.54 -8.24
CA THR A 27 -19.10 -30.39 -8.83
C THR A 27 -19.69 -29.50 -7.75
N ILE A 28 -20.25 -30.06 -6.68
CA ILE A 28 -20.76 -29.28 -5.54
C ILE A 28 -19.61 -28.48 -4.87
N LEU A 29 -18.47 -29.13 -4.62
CA LEU A 29 -17.30 -28.45 -4.04
C LEU A 29 -16.77 -27.33 -4.95
N LEU A 30 -16.73 -27.56 -6.25
CA LEU A 30 -16.34 -26.54 -7.24
C LEU A 30 -17.31 -25.36 -7.25
N VAL A 31 -18.61 -25.61 -7.22
CA VAL A 31 -19.64 -24.55 -7.16
C VAL A 31 -19.53 -23.76 -5.86
N LEU A 32 -19.33 -24.42 -4.71
CA LEU A 32 -19.13 -23.75 -3.43
C LEU A 32 -17.85 -22.91 -3.43
N TYR A 33 -16.77 -23.40 -4.02
CA TYR A 33 -15.53 -22.67 -4.18
C TYR A 33 -15.71 -21.41 -5.04
N ILE A 34 -16.39 -21.55 -6.20
CA ILE A 34 -16.68 -20.41 -7.09
C ILE A 34 -17.60 -19.40 -6.41
N GLN A 35 -18.64 -19.85 -5.70
CA GLN A 35 -19.54 -18.96 -4.96
C GLN A 35 -18.79 -18.22 -3.84
N ASN A 36 -17.92 -18.90 -3.11
CA ASN A 36 -17.14 -18.29 -2.04
C ASN A 36 -16.15 -17.25 -2.60
N SER A 37 -15.51 -17.55 -3.73
CA SER A 37 -14.65 -16.61 -4.45
C SER A 37 -15.44 -15.42 -4.99
N ALA A 38 -16.61 -15.65 -5.56
CA ALA A 38 -17.48 -14.58 -6.07
C ALA A 38 -18.03 -13.69 -4.94
N VAL A 39 -18.38 -14.27 -3.78
CA VAL A 39 -18.77 -13.51 -2.58
C VAL A 39 -17.59 -12.69 -2.06
N PHE A 40 -16.39 -13.26 -2.03
CA PHE A 40 -15.17 -12.53 -1.66
C PHE A 40 -14.92 -11.34 -2.61
N PHE A 41 -14.99 -11.55 -3.93
CA PHE A 41 -14.86 -10.47 -4.93
C PHE A 41 -15.97 -9.42 -4.82
N LEU A 42 -17.21 -9.83 -4.56
CA LEU A 42 -18.33 -8.90 -4.38
C LEU A 42 -18.24 -8.13 -3.07
N THR A 43 -17.73 -8.76 -2.00
CA THR A 43 -17.47 -8.09 -0.72
C THR A 43 -16.30 -7.11 -0.85
N CYS A 44 -15.25 -7.46 -1.58
CA CYS A 44 -14.15 -6.55 -1.91
C CYS A 44 -14.63 -5.36 -2.76
N LYS A 45 -15.44 -5.59 -3.80
CA LYS A 45 -16.06 -4.50 -4.59
C LYS A 45 -17.03 -3.64 -3.78
N ARG A 46 -17.69 -4.21 -2.77
CA ARG A 46 -18.57 -3.47 -1.87
C ARG A 46 -17.78 -2.66 -0.86
N ALA A 47 -16.65 -3.18 -0.38
CA ALA A 47 -15.69 -2.42 0.43
C ALA A 47 -15.04 -1.27 -0.37
N GLN A 48 -14.81 -1.45 -1.67
CA GLN A 48 -14.34 -0.38 -2.56
C GLN A 48 -15.35 0.77 -2.70
N ARG A 49 -16.66 0.47 -2.69
CA ARG A 49 -17.71 1.51 -2.65
C ARG A 49 -17.92 2.11 -1.25
N ALA A 50 -17.44 1.45 -0.22
CA ALA A 50 -17.54 1.88 1.17
C ALA A 50 -16.48 2.91 1.57
N SER A 51 -15.58 3.33 0.67
CA SER A 51 -14.58 4.36 0.98
C SER A 51 -15.20 5.70 1.37
N HIS A 52 -16.36 6.07 0.81
CA HIS A 52 -17.14 7.20 1.29
C HIS A 52 -17.68 6.97 2.72
N ILE A 53 -18.11 5.76 3.05
CA ILE A 53 -18.65 5.41 4.36
C ILE A 53 -17.56 5.42 5.44
N CYS A 54 -16.36 4.95 5.12
CA CYS A 54 -15.22 4.98 6.08
C CYS A 54 -14.79 6.40 6.44
N LEU A 55 -14.95 7.37 5.52
CA LEU A 55 -14.68 8.77 5.79
C LEU A 55 -15.84 9.46 6.54
N GLU A 56 -17.08 8.97 6.38
CA GLU A 56 -18.25 9.48 7.10
C GLU A 56 -18.35 8.93 8.54
N ASP A 57 -17.75 7.79 8.83
CA ASP A 57 -17.72 7.17 10.17
C ASP A 57 -16.74 7.88 11.16
N ARG A 58 -16.31 9.11 10.79
CA ARG A 58 -15.48 9.98 11.65
C ARG A 58 -16.11 10.27 13.01
N GLY A 59 -17.43 10.10 13.13
CA GLY A 59 -18.18 10.36 14.37
C GLY A 59 -18.02 9.31 15.46
N ASN A 60 -17.53 8.11 15.13
CA ASN A 60 -17.51 6.99 16.07
C ASN A 60 -16.30 6.96 17.01
N SER A 61 -15.25 7.75 16.73
CA SER A 61 -14.08 7.85 17.60
C SER A 61 -13.89 9.28 18.09
N ILE A 62 -14.23 9.54 19.34
CA ILE A 62 -13.99 10.81 20.02
C ILE A 62 -12.49 11.17 19.92
N TRP A 63 -11.62 10.20 20.18
CA TRP A 63 -10.17 10.38 20.10
C TRP A 63 -9.71 10.87 18.72
N PHE A 64 -10.27 10.31 17.65
CA PHE A 64 -9.92 10.69 16.29
C PHE A 64 -10.47 12.09 15.96
N SER A 65 -11.75 12.35 16.28
CA SER A 65 -12.44 13.61 15.97
C SER A 65 -11.77 14.81 16.64
N GLU A 66 -11.26 14.64 17.87
CA GLU A 66 -10.54 15.70 18.59
C GLU A 66 -9.19 16.05 17.97
N ARG A 67 -8.55 15.12 17.27
CA ARG A 67 -7.19 15.25 16.72
C ARG A 67 -7.16 15.50 15.23
N TYR A 68 -8.18 15.06 14.53
CA TYR A 68 -8.26 15.24 13.09
C TYR A 68 -8.55 16.67 12.70
N LYS A 69 -7.63 17.26 11.95
CA LYS A 69 -7.76 18.60 11.37
C LYS A 69 -7.75 18.47 9.84
N PRO A 70 -8.90 18.59 9.17
CA PRO A 70 -8.99 18.43 7.71
C PRO A 70 -8.26 19.52 6.92
N THR A 71 -7.94 20.63 7.60
CA THR A 71 -7.25 21.79 7.00
C THR A 71 -5.73 21.71 7.04
N VAL A 72 -5.16 20.65 7.65
CA VAL A 72 -3.70 20.48 7.67
C VAL A 72 -3.23 20.05 6.28
N PRO A 73 -2.29 20.78 5.67
CA PRO A 73 -1.70 20.39 4.40
C PRO A 73 -1.04 19.02 4.51
N LEU A 74 -1.28 18.15 3.53
CA LEU A 74 -0.72 16.78 3.52
C LEU A 74 0.74 16.76 3.07
N LEU A 75 1.11 17.70 2.20
CA LEU A 75 2.44 17.79 1.62
C LEU A 75 3.06 19.15 1.94
N LEU A 76 4.36 19.14 2.17
CA LEU A 76 5.15 20.36 2.25
C LEU A 76 5.24 21.00 0.87
N ASN A 77 4.99 22.30 0.80
CA ASN A 77 5.14 23.10 -0.40
C ASN A 77 5.72 24.48 -0.05
N SER A 78 5.99 25.33 -1.04
CA SER A 78 6.59 26.65 -0.83
C SER A 78 5.73 27.56 0.05
N THR A 79 4.39 27.41 0.01
CA THR A 79 3.46 28.28 0.72
C THR A 79 3.19 27.87 2.17
N ASN A 80 3.44 26.59 2.52
CA ASN A 80 3.21 26.06 3.88
C ASN A 80 4.49 25.65 4.62
N SER A 81 5.65 25.94 4.03
CA SER A 81 6.95 25.53 4.56
C SER A 81 7.49 26.44 5.69
N GLU A 82 6.84 27.57 5.95
CA GLU A 82 7.28 28.46 7.01
C GLU A 82 7.08 27.82 8.40
N LEU A 83 8.14 27.77 9.20
CA LEU A 83 8.12 27.28 10.56
C LEU A 83 8.34 28.42 11.55
N HIS A 84 7.46 28.52 12.56
CA HIS A 84 7.72 29.39 13.69
C HIS A 84 8.99 28.97 14.44
N ALA A 85 9.75 29.94 14.93
CA ALA A 85 11.05 29.71 15.57
C ALA A 85 11.01 28.69 16.73
N ASN A 86 9.95 28.71 17.53
CA ASN A 86 9.77 27.77 18.64
C ASN A 86 9.50 26.33 18.15
N ILE A 87 8.81 26.16 17.04
CA ILE A 87 8.57 24.84 16.42
C ILE A 87 9.86 24.32 15.81
N PHE A 88 10.60 25.19 15.13
CA PHE A 88 11.88 24.82 14.56
C PHE A 88 12.88 24.42 15.65
N SER A 89 12.99 25.20 16.74
CA SER A 89 13.86 24.87 17.87
C SER A 89 13.50 23.52 18.48
N TRP A 90 12.21 23.29 18.74
CA TRP A 90 11.73 22.01 19.26
C TRP A 90 12.07 20.85 18.33
N TRP A 91 11.82 20.99 17.02
CA TRP A 91 12.12 19.95 16.03
C TRP A 91 13.63 19.68 15.95
N ASN A 92 14.45 20.74 15.95
CA ASN A 92 15.90 20.64 15.89
C ASN A 92 16.51 20.01 17.17
N GLU A 93 15.90 20.27 18.31
CA GLU A 93 16.31 19.65 19.60
C GLU A 93 16.04 18.15 19.66
N LEU A 94 15.12 17.63 18.84
CA LEU A 94 14.89 16.18 18.73
C LEU A 94 16.00 15.45 17.96
N GLN A 95 16.90 16.18 17.33
CA GLN A 95 18.00 15.62 16.56
C GLN A 95 19.27 15.54 17.38
N ASP A 96 19.99 14.42 17.30
CA ASP A 96 21.26 14.20 18.03
C ASP A 96 22.40 15.08 17.52
N VAL A 97 22.29 15.61 16.30
CA VAL A 97 23.30 16.45 15.66
C VAL A 97 22.74 17.85 15.46
N PRO A 98 23.35 18.87 16.06
CA PRO A 98 22.94 20.27 15.81
C PRO A 98 23.05 20.57 14.33
N ASN A 99 21.93 20.97 13.72
CA ASN A 99 21.94 21.37 12.33
C ASN A 99 22.38 22.82 12.22
N VAL A 100 23.47 23.05 11.52
CA VAL A 100 24.03 24.39 11.28
C VAL A 100 23.39 25.04 10.04
N ALA A 101 22.65 24.29 9.24
CA ALA A 101 22.06 24.77 7.99
C ALA A 101 20.86 25.69 8.25
N ASN A 102 20.80 26.76 7.50
CA ASN A 102 19.62 27.65 7.52
C ASN A 102 18.43 26.94 6.87
N TYR A 103 17.41 26.61 7.67
CA TYR A 103 16.20 25.93 7.21
C TYR A 103 15.55 26.64 6.01
N THR A 104 15.39 27.95 6.10
CA THR A 104 14.74 28.75 5.04
C THR A 104 15.50 28.68 3.71
N GLU A 105 16.82 28.72 3.77
CA GLU A 105 17.66 28.61 2.56
C GLU A 105 17.54 27.22 1.92
N VAL A 106 17.55 26.16 2.75
CA VAL A 106 17.42 24.79 2.28
C VAL A 106 16.04 24.56 1.66
N VAL A 107 14.98 25.05 2.28
CA VAL A 107 13.62 24.93 1.73
C VAL A 107 13.47 25.71 0.42
N ASN A 108 14.01 26.92 0.33
CA ASN A 108 13.98 27.71 -0.90
C ASN A 108 14.75 27.00 -2.02
N GLN A 109 15.90 26.42 -1.71
CA GLN A 109 16.67 25.64 -2.68
C GLN A 109 15.89 24.38 -3.10
N LEU A 110 15.25 23.69 -2.18
CA LEU A 110 14.42 22.52 -2.45
C LEU A 110 13.33 22.84 -3.46
N PHE A 111 12.53 23.88 -3.20
CA PHE A 111 11.41 24.27 -4.08
C PHE A 111 11.86 24.98 -5.37
N SER A 112 13.09 25.42 -5.46
CA SER A 112 13.66 25.82 -6.75
C SER A 112 13.93 24.63 -7.70
N LEU A 113 14.17 23.44 -7.13
CA LEU A 113 14.39 22.20 -7.87
C LEU A 113 13.07 21.44 -8.11
N PHE A 114 12.17 21.51 -7.15
CA PHE A 114 10.88 20.81 -7.17
C PHE A 114 9.77 21.84 -7.03
N PRO A 115 9.38 22.53 -8.11
CA PRO A 115 8.32 23.52 -8.06
C PRO A 115 6.99 22.88 -7.66
N ASP A 116 6.12 23.67 -7.03
CA ASP A 116 4.80 23.26 -6.51
C ASP A 116 3.78 22.96 -7.64
N GLU A 117 4.21 22.36 -8.72
CA GLU A 117 3.28 21.91 -9.74
C GLU A 117 2.47 20.73 -9.21
N GLU A 118 1.16 20.83 -9.29
CA GLU A 118 0.26 19.70 -9.04
C GLU A 118 0.47 18.62 -10.11
N HIS A 119 1.50 17.82 -9.95
CA HIS A 119 1.68 16.60 -10.77
C HIS A 119 0.62 15.54 -10.47
N TYR A 120 -0.18 15.75 -9.46
CA TYR A 120 -1.33 14.94 -9.06
C TYR A 120 -2.63 15.69 -9.34
N SER A 121 -3.01 15.81 -10.59
CA SER A 121 -4.42 15.91 -10.90
C SER A 121 -5.04 14.54 -10.66
N ASP A 122 -5.30 14.21 -9.41
CA ASP A 122 -6.12 13.06 -9.13
C ASP A 122 -7.48 13.29 -9.77
N ALA A 123 -8.01 12.28 -10.41
CA ALA A 123 -9.35 12.35 -10.94
C ALA A 123 -10.27 12.81 -9.82
N GLY A 124 -11.09 13.82 -10.09
CA GLY A 124 -11.91 14.57 -9.16
C GLY A 124 -12.71 13.74 -8.14
N PRO A 125 -13.55 14.38 -7.34
CA PRO A 125 -14.20 13.78 -6.17
C PRO A 125 -15.06 12.55 -6.48
N ASP A 126 -15.41 12.34 -7.74
CA ASP A 126 -16.30 11.27 -8.18
C ASP A 126 -15.59 9.90 -8.34
N ARG A 127 -14.28 9.84 -8.23
CA ARG A 127 -13.51 8.62 -8.38
C ARG A 127 -12.93 8.15 -7.06
N CYS A 128 -13.52 7.09 -6.49
CA CYS A 128 -12.92 6.38 -5.36
C CYS A 128 -11.60 5.72 -5.78
N ARG A 129 -10.55 5.92 -4.99
CA ARG A 129 -9.27 5.24 -5.11
C ARG A 129 -9.09 4.26 -3.97
N THR A 130 -8.53 3.12 -4.29
CA THR A 130 -8.15 2.12 -3.29
C THR A 130 -6.65 2.18 -3.04
N CYS A 131 -6.24 2.04 -1.78
CA CYS A 131 -4.86 2.17 -1.38
C CYS A 131 -4.43 1.03 -0.48
N ALA A 132 -3.29 0.44 -0.76
CA ALA A 132 -2.60 -0.51 0.12
C ALA A 132 -1.33 0.15 0.66
N VAL A 133 -1.19 0.21 1.99
CA VAL A 133 0.03 0.69 2.66
C VAL A 133 0.77 -0.52 3.20
N MET A 134 1.97 -0.78 2.66
CA MET A 134 2.75 -1.98 2.93
C MET A 134 3.90 -1.68 3.87
N GLY A 135 3.84 -2.29 5.06
CA GLY A 135 4.98 -2.36 5.97
C GLY A 135 5.94 -3.50 5.61
N ASN A 136 7.00 -3.65 6.42
CA ASN A 136 8.09 -4.60 6.18
C ASN A 136 8.12 -5.73 7.22
N SER A 137 6.97 -6.07 7.80
CA SER A 137 6.90 -7.11 8.83
C SER A 137 7.07 -8.51 8.22
N GLY A 138 7.86 -9.35 8.89
CA GLY A 138 7.95 -10.78 8.58
C GLY A 138 6.62 -11.55 8.76
N ASN A 139 5.63 -10.94 9.41
CA ASN A 139 4.29 -11.52 9.53
C ASN A 139 3.55 -11.61 8.19
N LEU A 140 4.06 -10.95 7.14
CA LEU A 140 3.50 -11.04 5.79
C LEU A 140 3.95 -12.33 5.08
N LEU A 141 5.00 -12.99 5.55
CA LEU A 141 5.47 -14.25 4.94
C LEU A 141 4.41 -15.33 5.03
N GLY A 142 4.10 -15.95 3.90
CA GLY A 142 3.07 -16.99 3.76
C GLY A 142 1.64 -16.45 3.75
N SER A 143 1.43 -15.12 3.69
CA SER A 143 0.08 -14.53 3.68
C SER A 143 -0.66 -14.71 2.36
N ASN A 144 0.06 -14.88 1.26
CA ASN A 144 -0.47 -14.98 -0.10
C ASN A 144 -1.36 -13.78 -0.51
N TYR A 145 -1.07 -12.57 0.01
CA TYR A 145 -1.83 -11.35 -0.31
C TYR A 145 -1.32 -10.65 -1.57
N GLY A 146 -0.31 -11.16 -2.25
CA GLY A 146 0.34 -10.47 -3.37
C GLY A 146 -0.64 -9.98 -4.44
N GLN A 147 -1.49 -10.85 -4.96
CA GLN A 147 -2.49 -10.48 -5.97
C GLN A 147 -3.52 -9.45 -5.46
N LEU A 148 -3.93 -9.57 -4.19
CA LEU A 148 -4.84 -8.62 -3.58
C LEU A 148 -4.19 -7.24 -3.49
N ILE A 149 -2.95 -7.16 -3.05
CA ILE A 149 -2.18 -5.91 -2.93
C ILE A 149 -2.03 -5.26 -4.32
N ASP A 150 -1.65 -6.05 -5.33
CA ASP A 150 -1.46 -5.54 -6.70
C ASP A 150 -2.77 -5.08 -7.38
N SER A 151 -3.93 -5.47 -6.84
CA SER A 151 -5.24 -5.03 -7.33
C SER A 151 -5.63 -3.62 -6.91
N TYR A 152 -4.96 -3.03 -5.93
CA TYR A 152 -5.24 -1.67 -5.46
C TYR A 152 -4.76 -0.62 -6.47
N ASP A 153 -5.45 0.54 -6.50
CA ASP A 153 -5.06 1.66 -7.36
C ASP A 153 -3.67 2.17 -6.98
N PHE A 154 -3.46 2.43 -5.69
CA PHE A 154 -2.18 2.82 -5.12
C PHE A 154 -1.62 1.74 -4.20
N VAL A 155 -0.34 1.44 -4.40
CA VAL A 155 0.44 0.59 -3.50
C VAL A 155 1.61 1.40 -2.99
N ILE A 156 1.53 1.75 -1.70
CA ILE A 156 2.51 2.57 -1.00
C ILE A 156 3.40 1.66 -0.19
N ARG A 157 4.69 1.65 -0.47
CA ARG A 157 5.67 0.85 0.29
C ARG A 157 6.57 1.75 1.13
N ILE A 158 6.90 1.28 2.32
CA ILE A 158 7.71 2.02 3.29
C ILE A 158 9.15 1.51 3.25
N ASN A 159 10.10 2.43 3.19
CA ASN A 159 11.54 2.16 3.21
C ASN A 159 11.96 1.18 2.10
N LYS A 160 12.92 0.29 2.37
CA LYS A 160 13.46 -0.67 1.39
C LYS A 160 12.44 -1.68 0.90
N GLY A 161 11.46 -2.07 1.73
CA GLY A 161 10.34 -2.97 1.44
C GLY A 161 10.50 -3.86 0.20
N PRO A 162 11.32 -4.92 0.26
CA PRO A 162 11.63 -5.73 -0.91
C PRO A 162 10.38 -6.45 -1.41
N THR A 163 10.24 -6.54 -2.73
CA THR A 163 9.19 -7.32 -3.39
C THR A 163 9.75 -8.58 -4.04
N GLU A 164 10.98 -8.50 -4.51
CA GLU A 164 11.67 -9.61 -5.17
C GLU A 164 11.78 -10.81 -4.23
N ASN A 165 11.36 -11.96 -4.71
CA ASN A 165 11.21 -13.24 -3.99
C ASN A 165 10.10 -13.27 -2.92
N TYR A 166 9.26 -12.23 -2.83
CA TYR A 166 8.12 -12.14 -1.90
C TYR A 166 6.82 -11.79 -2.60
N GLU A 167 6.78 -11.84 -3.94
CA GLU A 167 5.66 -11.36 -4.76
C GLU A 167 4.34 -12.06 -4.42
N MET A 168 4.40 -13.35 -4.04
CA MET A 168 3.23 -14.11 -3.62
C MET A 168 2.57 -13.52 -2.38
N ASP A 169 3.38 -12.98 -1.47
CA ASP A 169 2.92 -12.48 -0.17
C ASP A 169 2.66 -10.98 -0.18
N VAL A 170 3.49 -10.22 -0.87
CA VAL A 170 3.45 -8.75 -0.79
C VAL A 170 3.16 -8.06 -2.13
N GLY A 171 2.98 -8.82 -3.21
CA GLY A 171 2.80 -8.27 -4.55
C GLY A 171 4.07 -7.64 -5.13
N SER A 172 3.98 -7.22 -6.38
CA SER A 172 5.09 -6.63 -7.14
C SER A 172 4.90 -5.14 -7.41
N LYS A 173 3.63 -4.67 -7.43
CA LYS A 173 3.28 -3.28 -7.73
C LYS A 173 3.80 -2.33 -6.65
N THR A 174 4.39 -1.23 -7.10
CA THR A 174 4.75 -0.09 -6.25
C THR A 174 4.40 1.18 -7.01
N THR A 175 3.51 2.00 -6.47
CA THR A 175 3.17 3.30 -7.07
C THR A 175 3.84 4.44 -6.32
N HIS A 176 4.00 4.29 -5.01
CA HIS A 176 4.62 5.27 -4.14
C HIS A 176 5.60 4.59 -3.20
N ARG A 177 6.71 5.22 -2.96
CA ARG A 177 7.68 4.79 -1.95
C ARG A 177 7.92 5.90 -0.95
N ILE A 178 7.55 5.62 0.29
CA ILE A 178 7.83 6.50 1.43
C ILE A 178 9.18 6.08 2.00
N LEU A 179 10.12 7.01 2.06
CA LEU A 179 11.46 6.75 2.60
C LEU A 179 12.07 8.00 3.22
N TYR A 180 13.16 7.80 3.92
CA TYR A 180 14.10 8.81 4.40
C TYR A 180 15.50 8.41 3.93
N PRO A 181 16.52 9.29 3.97
CA PRO A 181 17.82 9.05 3.31
C PRO A 181 18.47 7.70 3.62
N GLU A 182 18.49 7.29 4.89
CA GLU A 182 19.15 6.05 5.33
C GLU A 182 18.44 4.77 4.81
N SER A 183 17.20 4.89 4.39
CA SER A 183 16.40 3.80 3.80
C SER A 183 16.25 3.91 2.29
N ALA A 184 16.94 4.85 1.65
CA ALA A 184 16.83 5.11 0.23
C ALA A 184 17.19 3.88 -0.61
N VAL A 185 16.44 3.73 -1.69
CA VAL A 185 16.64 2.73 -2.75
C VAL A 185 16.41 3.41 -4.09
N ASP A 186 17.01 2.86 -5.13
CA ASP A 186 16.73 3.30 -6.49
C ASP A 186 15.26 3.05 -6.84
N LEU A 187 14.62 4.03 -7.45
CA LEU A 187 13.23 3.97 -7.87
C LEU A 187 13.18 3.89 -9.39
N ASN A 188 12.20 3.17 -9.90
CA ASN A 188 11.88 3.20 -11.32
C ASN A 188 11.06 4.45 -11.67
N ASP A 189 10.98 4.76 -12.96
CA ASP A 189 10.32 5.97 -13.48
C ASP A 189 8.81 6.04 -13.18
N ASN A 190 8.19 4.93 -12.79
CA ASN A 190 6.77 4.84 -12.48
C ASN A 190 6.47 4.87 -10.98
N THR A 191 7.48 5.06 -10.13
CA THR A 191 7.32 5.10 -8.68
C THR A 191 7.54 6.51 -8.16
N HIS A 192 6.53 7.05 -7.50
CA HIS A 192 6.61 8.37 -6.89
C HIS A 192 7.36 8.30 -5.55
N LEU A 193 8.33 9.18 -5.39
CA LEU A 193 9.05 9.35 -4.13
C LEU A 193 8.22 10.20 -3.17
N VAL A 194 8.03 9.71 -1.95
CA VAL A 194 7.51 10.47 -0.82
C VAL A 194 8.60 10.52 0.24
N LEU A 195 9.33 11.62 0.29
CA LEU A 195 10.36 11.81 1.31
C LEU A 195 9.74 12.20 2.65
N LEU A 196 10.15 11.55 3.74
CA LEU A 196 9.86 11.96 5.12
C LEU A 196 11.13 12.56 5.73
N PRO A 197 11.30 13.88 5.74
CA PRO A 197 12.47 14.50 6.35
C PRO A 197 12.30 14.55 7.87
N PHE A 198 13.20 13.91 8.60
CA PHE A 198 13.28 14.01 10.06
C PHE A 198 14.19 15.16 10.52
N LYS A 199 15.07 15.60 9.64
CA LYS A 199 16.05 16.66 9.90
C LYS A 199 16.29 17.49 8.63
N VAL A 200 16.84 18.69 8.78
CA VAL A 200 17.18 19.56 7.63
C VAL A 200 18.18 18.90 6.69
N LEU A 201 19.08 18.08 7.24
CA LEU A 201 20.02 17.27 6.45
C LEU A 201 19.34 16.34 5.45
N ASP A 202 18.15 15.83 5.75
CA ASP A 202 17.42 14.96 4.83
C ASP A 202 16.95 15.70 3.59
N MET A 203 16.56 16.97 3.75
CA MET A 203 16.25 17.84 2.61
C MET A 203 17.50 18.18 1.79
N GLN A 204 18.63 18.46 2.46
CA GLN A 204 19.91 18.68 1.78
C GLN A 204 20.39 17.43 1.05
N TRP A 205 20.16 16.24 1.61
CA TRP A 205 20.41 14.97 0.93
C TRP A 205 19.60 14.88 -0.36
N LEU A 206 18.30 15.19 -0.33
CA LEU A 206 17.46 15.17 -1.52
C LEU A 206 17.97 16.15 -2.58
N ILE A 207 18.30 17.37 -2.19
CA ILE A 207 18.90 18.36 -3.09
C ILE A 207 20.18 17.80 -3.73
N SER A 208 21.08 17.21 -2.94
CA SER A 208 22.33 16.66 -3.45
C SER A 208 22.12 15.47 -4.37
N ALA A 209 21.17 14.58 -4.04
CA ALA A 209 20.83 13.42 -4.87
C ALA A 209 20.36 13.82 -6.28
N PHE A 210 19.59 14.90 -6.38
CA PHE A 210 19.06 15.38 -7.67
C PHE A 210 19.94 16.41 -8.39
N THR A 211 21.00 16.91 -7.74
CA THR A 211 21.93 17.86 -8.37
C THR A 211 23.30 17.24 -8.60
N THR A 212 24.11 17.12 -7.56
CA THR A 212 25.50 16.69 -7.64
C THR A 212 25.68 15.18 -7.69
N LYS A 213 24.66 14.42 -7.28
CA LYS A 213 24.68 12.96 -7.06
C LYS A 213 25.76 12.50 -6.07
N LYS A 214 26.32 13.45 -5.32
CA LYS A 214 27.25 13.16 -4.22
C LYS A 214 26.43 13.17 -2.94
N ILE A 215 26.24 11.98 -2.38
CA ILE A 215 25.57 11.82 -1.09
C ILE A 215 26.58 12.25 -0.03
N THR A 216 26.33 13.41 0.57
CA THR A 216 27.02 13.83 1.80
C THR A 216 26.15 13.42 2.98
N GLN A 217 26.66 12.50 3.78
CA GLN A 217 26.08 12.16 5.08
C GLN A 217 26.54 13.14 6.14
#